data_618a0adc37722e5724837efd39dc7af4
#
_entry.id   618a0adc37722e5724837efd39dc7af4
#
_cell.length_a   1.000
_cell.length_b   1.000
_cell.length_c   1.000
_cell.angle_alpha   90.00
_cell.angle_beta   90.00
_cell.angle_gamma   90.00
#
_symmetry.space_group_name_H-M   'P 1'
#
loop_
_entity.id
_entity.type
_entity.pdbx_description
1 polymer ?
#
loop_
_entity_poly.entity_id
_entity_poly.type
_entity_poly.pdbx_seq_one_letter_code
_entity_poly.pdbx_strand_id
1 'polypeptide(L)'
;MKSTYIDAFVLVIPKDKVEKYRKMAEDGCNIWMKHGALSYRECMGQDLSPKLEGVESVSFPQLVNLKDDETVWFSYIEYASKEHRDEVNKKVMASWDEKSKEDPGSMDDCMDVMDMKRFFT
;
A
#
# COMPACT_ATOMS: atom_id res chain seq x y z
N MET A 1 18.37 -13.70 -13.69
CA MET A 1 17.38 -12.87 -12.94
C MET A 1 17.52 -13.17 -11.45
N LYS A 2 17.69 -12.14 -10.65
CA LYS A 2 17.80 -12.29 -9.18
C LYS A 2 16.41 -12.26 -8.57
N SER A 3 16.07 -13.29 -7.81
CA SER A 3 14.78 -13.34 -7.09
C SER A 3 14.82 -12.47 -5.84
N THR A 4 13.77 -11.69 -5.64
CA THR A 4 13.54 -10.92 -4.43
C THR A 4 12.19 -11.29 -3.83
N TYR A 5 11.85 -10.70 -2.71
CA TYR A 5 10.61 -10.95 -1.99
C TYR A 5 9.79 -9.68 -1.94
N ILE A 6 8.50 -9.76 -2.22
CA ILE A 6 7.61 -8.59 -2.12
C ILE A 6 6.40 -8.88 -1.25
N ASP A 7 5.94 -7.84 -0.57
CA ASP A 7 4.58 -7.74 -0.05
C ASP A 7 3.80 -6.82 -1.00
N ALA A 8 2.69 -7.31 -1.52
CA ALA A 8 1.87 -6.56 -2.48
C ALA A 8 0.47 -6.34 -1.92
N PHE A 9 -0.10 -5.18 -2.22
CA PHE A 9 -1.38 -4.76 -1.67
C PHE A 9 -2.26 -4.18 -2.77
N VAL A 10 -3.55 -4.50 -2.73
CA VAL A 10 -4.58 -3.82 -3.51
C VAL A 10 -5.47 -3.06 -2.53
N LEU A 11 -5.59 -1.75 -2.70
CA LEU A 11 -6.24 -0.87 -1.75
C LEU A 11 -7.37 -0.10 -2.43
N VAL A 12 -8.47 0.11 -1.71
CA VAL A 12 -9.56 0.96 -2.15
C VAL A 12 -9.55 2.24 -1.31
N ILE A 13 -9.35 3.37 -1.98
CA ILE A 13 -9.27 4.68 -1.32
C ILE A 13 -10.37 5.57 -1.89
N PRO A 14 -11.27 6.13 -1.07
CA PRO A 14 -12.28 7.08 -1.54
C PRO A 14 -11.63 8.28 -2.25
N LYS A 15 -12.30 8.79 -3.29
CA LYS A 15 -11.76 9.90 -4.09
C LYS A 15 -11.47 11.14 -3.25
N ASP A 16 -12.27 11.41 -2.25
CA ASP A 16 -12.10 12.58 -1.36
C ASP A 16 -10.98 12.39 -0.34
N LYS A 17 -10.35 11.21 -0.27
CA LYS A 17 -9.28 10.90 0.67
C LYS A 17 -7.93 10.61 0.00
N VAL A 18 -7.84 10.81 -1.31
CA VAL A 18 -6.63 10.50 -2.09
C VAL A 18 -5.42 11.28 -1.60
N GLU A 19 -5.58 12.60 -1.35
CA GLU A 19 -4.46 13.42 -0.91
C GLU A 19 -3.98 13.05 0.50
N LYS A 20 -4.91 12.72 1.39
CA LYS A 20 -4.60 12.24 2.73
C LYS A 20 -3.84 10.90 2.68
N TYR A 21 -4.30 9.97 1.83
CA TYR A 21 -3.61 8.70 1.64
C TYR A 21 -2.22 8.89 1.02
N ARG A 22 -2.09 9.79 0.04
CA ARG A 22 -0.79 10.06 -0.59
C ARG A 22 0.24 10.52 0.44
N LYS A 23 -0.15 11.40 1.35
CA LYS A 23 0.72 11.87 2.43
C LYS A 23 1.12 10.72 3.36
N MET A 24 0.17 9.87 3.73
CA MET A 24 0.45 8.68 4.54
C MET A 24 1.42 7.73 3.84
N ALA A 25 1.23 7.53 2.53
CA ALA A 25 2.09 6.67 1.72
C ALA A 25 3.52 7.22 1.65
N GLU A 26 3.68 8.53 1.52
CA GLU A 26 5.00 9.17 1.56
C GLU A 26 5.70 8.92 2.90
N ASP A 27 4.99 9.10 4.01
CA ASP A 27 5.52 8.83 5.35
C ASP A 27 5.89 7.35 5.50
N GLY A 28 5.04 6.45 5.01
CA GLY A 28 5.31 5.02 5.00
C GLY A 28 6.54 4.67 4.19
N CYS A 29 6.64 5.22 2.98
CA CYS A 29 7.81 5.03 2.12
C CYS A 29 9.11 5.42 2.84
N ASN A 30 9.12 6.59 3.46
CA ASN A 30 10.30 7.09 4.18
C ASN A 30 10.70 6.15 5.32
N ILE A 31 9.73 5.63 6.07
CA ILE A 31 9.98 4.72 7.20
C ILE A 31 10.54 3.38 6.71
N TRP A 32 9.87 2.75 5.73
CA TRP A 32 10.31 1.45 5.21
C TRP A 32 11.67 1.53 4.54
N MET A 33 11.92 2.56 3.73
CA MET A 33 13.22 2.74 3.08
C MET A 33 14.32 3.01 4.10
N LYS A 34 14.03 3.79 5.13
CA LYS A 34 14.99 4.06 6.22
C LYS A 34 15.41 2.78 6.93
N HIS A 35 14.51 1.82 7.09
CA HIS A 35 14.78 0.57 7.81
C HIS A 35 15.23 -0.58 6.90
N GLY A 36 15.47 -0.32 5.63
CA GLY A 36 16.20 -1.24 4.76
C GLY A 36 15.40 -1.92 3.66
N ALA A 37 14.15 -1.53 3.42
CA ALA A 37 13.41 -2.03 2.25
C ALA A 37 14.17 -1.67 0.97
N LEU A 38 14.14 -2.54 -0.03
CA LEU A 38 14.83 -2.33 -1.30
C LEU A 38 14.08 -1.35 -2.19
N SER A 39 12.76 -1.41 -2.20
CA SER A 39 11.92 -0.45 -2.91
C SER A 39 10.54 -0.38 -2.27
N TYR A 40 9.85 0.72 -2.55
CA TYR A 40 8.49 0.96 -2.06
C TYR A 40 7.75 1.72 -3.15
N ARG A 41 6.62 1.18 -3.63
CA ARG A 41 5.85 1.77 -4.72
C ARG A 41 4.37 1.85 -4.35
N GLU A 42 3.77 3.00 -4.66
CA GLU A 42 2.33 3.23 -4.57
C GLU A 42 1.83 3.68 -5.93
N CYS A 43 0.91 2.93 -6.53
CA CYS A 43 0.41 3.18 -7.88
C CYS A 43 -1.10 3.37 -7.84
N MET A 44 -1.56 4.58 -8.12
CA MET A 44 -2.99 4.85 -8.26
C MET A 44 -3.44 4.43 -9.66
N GLY A 45 -4.54 3.69 -9.73
CA GLY A 45 -5.12 3.27 -11.00
C GLY A 45 -5.60 4.47 -11.82
N GLN A 46 -5.23 4.53 -13.08
CA GLN A 46 -5.66 5.56 -14.02
C GLN A 46 -6.51 4.94 -15.12
N ASP A 47 -5.93 4.03 -15.90
CA ASP A 47 -6.66 3.22 -16.87
C ASP A 47 -6.89 1.84 -16.27
N LEU A 48 -8.08 1.62 -15.75
CA LEU A 48 -8.41 0.44 -14.96
C LEU A 48 -8.98 -0.71 -15.79
N SER A 49 -9.20 -0.50 -17.08
CA SER A 49 -9.77 -1.51 -17.95
C SER A 49 -9.05 -1.54 -19.30
N PRO A 50 -7.72 -1.71 -19.30
CA PRO A 50 -6.99 -1.80 -20.56
C PRO A 50 -7.42 -3.07 -21.28
N LYS A 51 -7.67 -2.94 -22.60
CA LYS A 51 -8.06 -4.07 -23.43
C LYS A 51 -6.88 -4.57 -24.23
N LEU A 52 -6.51 -5.81 -23.98
CA LEU A 52 -5.52 -6.53 -24.78
C LEU A 52 -6.28 -7.53 -25.66
N GLU A 53 -6.12 -7.41 -26.97
CA GLU A 53 -6.78 -8.28 -27.92
C GLU A 53 -6.38 -9.73 -27.68
N GLY A 54 -7.41 -10.61 -27.53
CA GLY A 54 -7.19 -12.03 -27.31
C GLY A 54 -6.85 -12.42 -25.86
N VAL A 55 -6.83 -11.45 -24.94
CA VAL A 55 -6.55 -11.72 -23.53
C VAL A 55 -7.75 -11.32 -22.66
N GLU A 56 -8.28 -12.28 -21.93
CA GLU A 56 -9.30 -12.02 -20.91
C GLU A 56 -8.65 -12.00 -19.53
N SER A 57 -8.94 -10.97 -18.74
CA SER A 57 -8.43 -10.87 -17.37
C SER A 57 -9.46 -10.20 -16.47
N VAL A 58 -9.37 -10.50 -15.19
CA VAL A 58 -10.18 -9.82 -14.17
C VAL A 58 -9.47 -8.51 -13.81
N SER A 59 -10.20 -7.40 -13.91
CA SER A 59 -9.66 -6.09 -13.55
C SER A 59 -9.70 -5.88 -12.04
N PHE A 60 -8.88 -4.95 -11.54
CA PHE A 60 -8.94 -4.58 -10.13
C PHE A 60 -10.32 -4.05 -9.71
N PRO A 61 -11.00 -3.18 -10.51
CA PRO A 61 -12.36 -2.76 -10.16
C PRO A 61 -13.33 -3.92 -9.95
N GLN A 62 -13.26 -4.95 -10.78
CA GLN A 62 -14.09 -6.15 -10.63
C GLN A 62 -13.73 -6.92 -9.36
N LEU A 63 -12.44 -7.05 -9.09
CA LEU A 63 -11.94 -7.83 -7.95
C LEU A 63 -12.37 -7.22 -6.61
N VAL A 64 -12.41 -5.89 -6.51
CA VAL A 64 -12.73 -5.19 -5.27
C VAL A 64 -14.15 -4.61 -5.22
N ASN A 65 -14.95 -4.82 -6.27
CA ASN A 65 -16.28 -4.20 -6.40
C ASN A 65 -16.22 -2.68 -6.23
N LEU A 66 -15.38 -2.04 -7.06
CA LEU A 66 -15.08 -0.62 -6.96
C LEU A 66 -16.34 0.22 -7.23
N LYS A 67 -16.60 1.19 -6.35
CA LYS A 67 -17.69 2.16 -6.50
C LYS A 67 -17.22 3.40 -7.25
N ASP A 68 -18.18 4.21 -7.75
CA ASP A 68 -17.89 5.40 -8.57
C ASP A 68 -17.09 6.47 -7.82
N ASP A 69 -17.23 6.55 -6.48
CA ASP A 69 -16.55 7.51 -5.62
C ASP A 69 -15.25 6.99 -5.03
N GLU A 70 -14.75 5.87 -5.55
CA GLU A 70 -13.56 5.20 -5.05
C GLU A 70 -12.47 5.12 -6.10
N THR A 71 -11.23 5.04 -5.61
CA THR A 71 -10.04 4.73 -6.42
C THR A 71 -9.45 3.39 -5.97
N VAL A 72 -8.75 2.73 -6.88
CA VAL A 72 -7.99 1.52 -6.55
C VAL A 72 -6.52 1.79 -6.72
N TRP A 73 -5.74 1.33 -5.74
CA TRP A 73 -4.30 1.47 -5.70
C TRP A 73 -3.65 0.10 -5.64
N PHE A 74 -2.51 -0.02 -6.28
CA PHE A 74 -1.62 -1.17 -6.14
C PHE A 74 -0.33 -0.68 -5.51
N SER A 75 0.09 -1.33 -4.43
CA SER A 75 1.35 -0.99 -3.80
C SER A 75 2.17 -2.23 -3.54
N TYR A 76 3.49 -2.07 -3.48
CA TYR A 76 4.36 -3.15 -3.06
C TYR A 76 5.61 -2.63 -2.37
N ILE A 77 6.13 -3.47 -1.51
CA ILE A 77 7.40 -3.25 -0.83
C ILE A 77 8.30 -4.43 -1.15
N GLU A 78 9.51 -4.16 -1.59
CA GLU A 78 10.47 -5.17 -2.01
C GLU A 78 11.55 -5.38 -0.96
N TYR A 79 11.89 -6.64 -0.75
CA TYR A 79 12.90 -7.08 0.20
C TYR A 79 13.82 -8.11 -0.46
N ALA A 80 15.01 -8.31 0.12
CA ALA A 80 15.95 -9.32 -0.38
C ALA A 80 15.43 -10.75 -0.17
N SER A 81 14.70 -10.98 0.93
CA SER A 81 14.20 -12.29 1.32
C SER A 81 13.04 -12.13 2.31
N LYS A 82 12.39 -13.25 2.64
CA LYS A 82 11.34 -13.25 3.69
C LYS A 82 11.91 -12.84 5.05
N GLU A 83 13.09 -13.33 5.39
CA GLU A 83 13.77 -13.00 6.66
C GLU A 83 14.11 -11.52 6.73
N HIS A 84 14.56 -10.95 5.62
CA HIS A 84 14.82 -9.51 5.50
C HIS A 84 13.54 -8.70 5.69
N ARG A 85 12.42 -9.15 5.07
CA ARG A 85 11.10 -8.55 5.25
C ARG A 85 10.72 -8.51 6.72
N ASP A 86 10.84 -9.63 7.41
CA ASP A 86 10.47 -9.77 8.82
C ASP A 86 11.31 -8.83 9.70
N GLU A 87 12.59 -8.71 9.42
CA GLU A 87 13.49 -7.81 10.14
C GLU A 87 13.13 -6.33 9.92
N VAL A 88 12.89 -5.94 8.66
CA VAL A 88 12.50 -4.57 8.33
C VAL A 88 11.18 -4.21 9.01
N ASN A 89 10.18 -5.07 8.91
CA ASN A 89 8.87 -4.85 9.53
C ASN A 89 8.98 -4.71 11.05
N LYS A 90 9.82 -5.48 11.68
CA LYS A 90 10.07 -5.39 13.13
C LYS A 90 10.61 -4.01 13.50
N LYS A 91 11.57 -3.50 12.73
CA LYS A 91 12.15 -2.16 12.94
C LYS A 91 11.12 -1.06 12.70
N VAL A 92 10.32 -1.20 11.63
CA VAL A 92 9.26 -0.25 11.30
C VAL A 92 8.22 -0.19 12.42
N MET A 93 7.76 -1.33 12.91
CA MET A 93 6.76 -1.39 13.96
C MET A 93 7.28 -0.77 15.27
N ALA A 94 8.52 -1.01 15.63
CA ALA A 94 9.15 -0.38 16.80
C ALA A 94 9.22 1.14 16.66
N SER A 95 9.60 1.62 15.49
CA SER A 95 9.64 3.05 15.16
C SER A 95 8.25 3.68 15.16
N TRP A 96 7.27 2.96 14.67
CA TRP A 96 5.86 3.42 14.61
C TRP A 96 5.27 3.53 16.00
N ASP A 97 5.53 2.58 16.88
CA ASP A 97 5.08 2.63 18.27
C ASP A 97 5.60 3.88 18.99
N GLU A 98 6.87 4.23 18.78
CA GLU A 98 7.47 5.45 19.31
C GLU A 98 6.77 6.69 18.77
N LYS A 99 6.51 6.73 17.45
CA LYS A 99 5.86 7.85 16.78
C LYS A 99 4.40 8.00 17.24
N SER A 100 3.68 6.92 17.43
CA SER A 100 2.29 6.95 17.89
C SER A 100 2.16 7.43 19.35
N LYS A 101 3.18 7.22 20.16
CA LYS A 101 3.24 7.79 21.51
C LYS A 101 3.43 9.31 21.48
N GLU A 102 4.17 9.82 20.48
CA GLU A 102 4.40 11.26 20.30
C GLU A 102 3.23 11.93 19.59
N ASP A 103 2.54 11.22 18.68
CA ASP A 103 1.40 11.73 17.92
C ASP A 103 0.31 10.65 17.82
N PRO A 104 -0.54 10.52 18.86
CA PRO A 104 -1.58 9.49 18.86
C PRO A 104 -2.61 9.62 17.72
N GLY A 105 -2.79 10.81 17.16
CA GLY A 105 -3.75 11.05 16.08
C GLY A 105 -3.36 10.42 14.74
N SER A 106 -2.09 10.04 14.55
CA SER A 106 -1.62 9.50 13.27
C SER A 106 -2.22 8.13 12.94
N MET A 107 -2.50 7.30 13.94
CA MET A 107 -3.13 5.99 13.75
C MET A 107 -4.62 6.14 13.38
N ASP A 108 -5.31 7.08 14.00
CA ASP A 108 -6.72 7.37 13.69
C ASP A 108 -6.88 7.85 12.25
N ASP A 109 -5.97 8.69 11.78
CA ASP A 109 -5.94 9.15 10.38
C ASP A 109 -5.79 7.99 9.41
N CYS A 110 -4.95 7.00 9.74
CA CYS A 110 -4.74 5.80 8.93
C CYS A 110 -6.04 4.98 8.80
N MET A 111 -6.72 4.74 9.91
CA MET A 111 -7.97 3.98 9.95
C MET A 111 -9.10 4.69 9.22
N ASP A 112 -9.11 6.03 9.24
CA ASP A 112 -10.13 6.83 8.56
C ASP A 112 -10.00 6.79 7.03
N VAL A 113 -8.79 6.63 6.52
CA VAL A 113 -8.51 6.67 5.08
C VAL A 113 -8.76 5.32 4.40
N MET A 114 -8.44 4.21 5.06
CA MET A 114 -8.47 2.89 4.48
C MET A 114 -9.73 2.10 4.84
N ASP A 115 -10.36 1.47 3.84
CA ASP A 115 -11.40 0.47 4.09
C ASP A 115 -10.71 -0.88 4.35
N MET A 116 -10.48 -1.16 5.61
CA MET A 116 -9.73 -2.35 6.04
C MET A 116 -10.41 -3.67 5.64
N LYS A 117 -11.71 -3.64 5.37
CA LYS A 117 -12.43 -4.84 4.92
C LYS A 117 -12.13 -5.20 3.46
N ARG A 118 -11.59 -4.24 2.72
CA ARG A 118 -11.28 -4.40 1.29
C ARG A 118 -9.77 -4.34 1.04
N PHE A 119 -8.99 -4.70 2.04
CA PHE A 119 -7.53 -4.74 1.97
C PHE A 119 -7.10 -6.17 1.56
N PHE A 120 -6.23 -6.26 0.53
CA PHE A 120 -5.71 -7.53 0.01
C PHE A 120 -4.18 -7.49 -0.03
N THR A 121 -3.59 -8.60 0.33
CA THR A 121 -2.14 -8.78 0.24
C THR A 121 -1.78 -9.89 -0.74
#